data_72a586ce21a8a63558f38dedb7e0c2b4
#
_entry.id   72a586ce21a8a63558f38dedb7e0c2b4
#
_cell.length_a   1.000
_cell.length_b   1.000
_cell.length_c   1.000
_cell.angle_alpha   90.00
_cell.angle_beta   90.00
_cell.angle_gamma   90.00
#
_symmetry.space_group_name_H-M   'P 1'
#
loop_
_entity.id
_entity.type
_entity.pdbx_description
1 polymer ?
#
loop_
_entity_poly.entity_id
_entity_poly.type
_entity_poly.pdbx_seq_one_letter_code
_entity_poly.pdbx_strand_id
1 'polypeptide(L)'
;ELKVLARGEIAASSWRDNGAVILVPDFSAAPPIIDAIAAEHVELAMEMPEAEALSQKLRHAGAIFLGRHTPEAIGDYVAGTNHVLPTSRAARFSGGLGVADFLKRTSLVSCTPQSLAALGPSAVALADAEGLGAHGRSVSLRLGR
;
A
#
# COMPACT_ATOMS: atom_id res chain seq x y z
N GLU A 1 7.55 -29.40 14.23
CA GLU A 1 6.60 -28.53 14.96
C GLU A 1 5.14 -28.89 14.65
N LEU A 2 4.72 -29.07 13.40
CA LEU A 2 3.31 -29.31 13.02
C LEU A 2 2.61 -30.41 13.84
N LYS A 3 3.36 -31.45 14.26
CA LYS A 3 2.81 -32.58 15.04
C LYS A 3 2.45 -32.22 16.49
N VAL A 4 2.99 -31.12 17.03
CA VAL A 4 2.78 -30.71 18.43
C VAL A 4 1.87 -29.48 18.55
N LEU A 5 1.51 -28.86 17.43
CA LEU A 5 0.61 -27.70 17.42
C LEU A 5 -0.85 -28.15 17.57
N ALA A 6 -1.61 -27.47 18.44
CA ALA A 6 -3.05 -27.74 18.60
C ALA A 6 -3.84 -27.59 17.28
N ARG A 7 -3.39 -26.69 16.37
CA ARG A 7 -3.95 -26.46 15.03
C ARG A 7 -3.04 -27.00 13.92
N GLY A 8 -2.27 -28.05 14.20
CA GLY A 8 -1.28 -28.59 13.29
C GLY A 8 -1.81 -29.04 11.92
N GLU A 9 -3.03 -29.56 11.85
CA GLU A 9 -3.65 -29.97 10.58
C GLU A 9 -3.94 -28.76 9.67
N ILE A 10 -4.43 -27.65 10.26
CA ILE A 10 -4.68 -26.41 9.52
C ILE A 10 -3.35 -25.82 9.01
N ALA A 11 -2.34 -25.78 9.86
CA ALA A 11 -1.02 -25.28 9.50
C ALA A 11 -0.38 -26.15 8.41
N ALA A 12 -0.52 -27.48 8.49
CA ALA A 12 -0.01 -28.41 7.47
C ALA A 12 -0.72 -28.22 6.12
N SER A 13 -2.04 -28.04 6.14
CA SER A 13 -2.81 -27.76 4.91
C SER A 13 -2.38 -26.43 4.28
N SER A 14 -2.30 -25.37 5.08
CA SER A 14 -1.85 -24.07 4.61
C SER A 14 -0.46 -24.13 3.97
N TRP A 15 0.48 -24.80 4.63
CA TRP A 15 1.83 -24.96 4.09
C TRP A 15 1.84 -25.76 2.79
N ARG A 16 1.12 -26.88 2.73
CA ARG A 16 1.06 -27.74 1.55
C ARG A 16 0.47 -27.02 0.34
N ASP A 17 -0.56 -26.21 0.57
CA ASP A 17 -1.36 -25.62 -0.50
C ASP A 17 -0.82 -24.25 -0.94
N ASN A 18 -0.13 -23.53 -0.04
CA ASN A 18 0.32 -22.13 -0.27
C ASN A 18 1.80 -21.90 0.07
N GLY A 19 2.46 -22.85 0.74
CA GLY A 19 3.87 -22.70 1.14
C GLY A 19 4.83 -22.88 -0.02
N ALA A 20 5.94 -22.15 0.00
CA ALA A 20 7.04 -22.32 -0.95
C ALA A 20 8.39 -22.05 -0.27
N VAL A 21 9.44 -22.70 -0.76
CA VAL A 21 10.84 -22.37 -0.44
C VAL A 21 11.51 -21.93 -1.72
N ILE A 22 12.01 -20.71 -1.75
CA ILE A 22 12.66 -20.12 -2.91
C ILE A 22 14.14 -19.89 -2.57
N LEU A 23 15.02 -20.61 -3.25
CA LEU A 23 16.44 -20.44 -3.10
C LEU A 23 16.93 -19.33 -4.04
N VAL A 24 17.67 -18.38 -3.50
CA VAL A 24 18.30 -17.28 -4.24
C VAL A 24 19.82 -17.32 -4.06
N PRO A 25 20.62 -16.84 -5.04
CA PRO A 25 22.07 -16.82 -4.92
C PRO A 25 22.55 -15.98 -3.73
N ASP A 26 21.91 -14.86 -3.51
CA ASP A 26 22.12 -13.95 -2.38
C ASP A 26 20.86 -13.10 -2.14
N PHE A 27 20.85 -12.34 -1.05
CA PHE A 27 19.69 -11.52 -0.68
C PHE A 27 19.43 -10.34 -1.62
N SER A 28 20.34 -9.96 -2.50
CA SER A 28 20.08 -8.90 -3.48
C SER A 28 19.07 -9.32 -4.55
N ALA A 29 18.89 -10.62 -4.75
CA ALA A 29 17.89 -11.18 -5.66
C ALA A 29 16.49 -11.31 -5.04
N ALA A 30 16.35 -11.12 -3.71
CA ALA A 30 15.07 -11.31 -3.01
C ALA A 30 14.02 -10.20 -3.25
N PRO A 31 14.36 -8.90 -3.34
CA PRO A 31 13.36 -7.83 -3.43
C PRO A 31 12.32 -7.99 -4.54
N PRO A 32 12.66 -8.30 -5.79
CA PRO A 32 11.65 -8.47 -6.83
C PRO A 32 10.70 -9.65 -6.57
N ILE A 33 11.17 -10.70 -5.87
CA ILE A 33 10.35 -11.85 -5.51
C ILE A 33 9.39 -11.45 -4.39
N ILE A 34 9.88 -10.79 -3.34
CA ILE A 34 9.08 -10.31 -2.21
C ILE A 34 8.01 -9.33 -2.72
N ASP A 35 8.38 -8.36 -3.55
CA ASP A 35 7.46 -7.39 -4.14
C ASP A 35 6.43 -8.06 -5.07
N ALA A 36 6.82 -9.11 -5.79
CA ALA A 36 5.88 -9.89 -6.61
C ALA A 36 4.86 -10.64 -5.76
N ILE A 37 5.23 -11.13 -4.59
CA ILE A 37 4.33 -11.77 -3.62
C ILE A 37 3.43 -10.71 -2.97
N ALA A 38 3.97 -9.54 -2.61
CA ALA A 38 3.29 -8.45 -1.92
C ALA A 38 2.61 -8.95 -0.63
N ALA A 39 3.41 -9.56 0.23
CA ALA A 39 2.94 -10.22 1.45
C ALA A 39 2.42 -9.21 2.48
N GLU A 40 1.47 -9.66 3.28
CA GLU A 40 0.98 -8.96 4.46
C GLU A 40 2.11 -8.74 5.47
N HIS A 41 2.88 -9.80 5.74
CA HIS A 41 4.03 -9.78 6.64
C HIS A 41 5.31 -10.21 5.91
N VAL A 42 6.38 -9.47 6.10
CA VAL A 42 7.72 -9.82 5.61
C VAL A 42 8.67 -9.84 6.79
N GLU A 43 9.22 -11.01 7.13
CA GLU A 43 10.24 -11.14 8.17
C GLU A 43 11.62 -11.25 7.55
N LEU A 44 12.53 -10.34 7.92
CA LEU A 44 13.93 -10.33 7.50
C LEU A 44 14.80 -10.85 8.64
N ALA A 45 14.81 -12.18 8.81
CA ALA A 45 15.52 -12.88 9.88
C ALA A 45 17.04 -12.96 9.64
N MET A 46 17.67 -11.81 9.53
CA MET A 46 19.11 -11.64 9.29
C MET A 46 19.72 -10.60 10.25
N GLU A 47 21.02 -10.30 10.12
CA GLU A 47 21.66 -9.25 10.94
C GLU A 47 21.10 -7.88 10.61
N MET A 48 21.05 -6.98 11.62
CA MET A 48 20.36 -5.68 11.48
C MET A 48 20.84 -4.81 10.31
N PRO A 49 22.17 -4.62 10.06
CA PRO A 49 22.60 -3.80 8.93
C PRO A 49 22.12 -4.30 7.57
N GLU A 50 22.11 -5.62 7.38
CA GLU A 50 21.61 -6.24 6.15
C GLU A 50 20.08 -6.15 6.07
N ALA A 51 19.38 -6.37 7.19
CA ALA A 51 17.90 -6.27 7.25
C ALA A 51 17.43 -4.86 6.90
N GLU A 52 18.08 -3.82 7.47
CA GLU A 52 17.76 -2.42 7.17
C GLU A 52 18.04 -2.09 5.70
N ALA A 53 19.21 -2.48 5.17
CA ALA A 53 19.57 -2.24 3.79
C ALA A 53 18.63 -2.94 2.80
N LEU A 54 18.15 -4.14 3.14
CA LEU A 54 17.23 -4.89 2.31
C LEU A 54 15.82 -4.27 2.37
N SER A 55 15.36 -3.87 3.55
CA SER A 55 14.03 -3.27 3.74
C SER A 55 13.82 -2.01 2.89
N GLN A 56 14.87 -1.20 2.70
CA GLN A 56 14.82 0.01 1.86
C GLN A 56 14.58 -0.30 0.37
N LYS A 57 14.74 -1.54 -0.05
CA LYS A 57 14.52 -1.98 -1.45
C LYS A 57 13.13 -2.57 -1.67
N LEU A 58 12.38 -2.84 -0.60
CA LEU A 58 11.04 -3.42 -0.66
C LEU A 58 9.99 -2.32 -0.84
N ARG A 59 9.02 -2.57 -1.71
CA ARG A 59 7.94 -1.63 -2.02
C ARG A 59 6.56 -2.15 -1.63
N HIS A 60 6.42 -3.46 -1.57
CA HIS A 60 5.11 -4.11 -1.42
C HIS A 60 5.09 -5.08 -0.24
N ALA A 61 5.01 -4.51 0.98
CA ALA A 61 4.81 -5.27 2.21
C ALA A 61 3.79 -4.55 3.09
N GLY A 62 2.93 -5.29 3.78
CA GLY A 62 2.02 -4.71 4.77
C GLY A 62 2.77 -4.29 6.04
N ALA A 63 3.64 -5.15 6.55
CA ALA A 63 4.59 -4.87 7.63
C ALA A 63 5.92 -5.58 7.36
N ILE A 64 7.02 -4.98 7.82
CA ILE A 64 8.36 -5.57 7.71
C ILE A 64 8.95 -5.71 9.12
N PHE A 65 9.38 -6.91 9.47
CA PHE A 65 9.97 -7.27 10.74
C PHE A 65 11.48 -7.46 10.56
N LEU A 66 12.28 -6.67 11.28
CA LEU A 66 13.72 -6.59 11.06
C LEU A 66 14.51 -7.34 12.14
N GLY A 67 15.44 -8.18 11.70
CA GLY A 67 16.40 -8.85 12.56
C GLY A 67 15.90 -10.17 13.14
N ARG A 68 16.84 -10.93 13.68
CA ARG A 68 16.61 -12.30 14.19
C ARG A 68 15.72 -12.37 15.42
N HIS A 69 15.51 -11.26 16.11
CA HIS A 69 14.79 -11.19 17.38
C HIS A 69 13.41 -10.54 17.24
N THR A 70 12.95 -10.32 16.02
CA THR A 70 11.65 -9.67 15.74
C THR A 70 10.74 -10.64 14.98
N PRO A 71 10.17 -11.65 15.66
CA PRO A 71 9.21 -12.53 15.02
C PRO A 71 7.93 -11.75 14.64
N GLU A 72 7.32 -12.14 13.55
CA GLU A 72 6.09 -11.55 13.03
C GLU A 72 5.00 -11.41 14.11
N ALA A 73 4.81 -12.45 14.91
CA ALA A 73 3.77 -12.48 15.96
C ALA A 73 3.89 -11.34 17.00
N ILE A 74 5.07 -10.75 17.22
CA ILE A 74 5.19 -9.63 18.17
C ILE A 74 4.46 -8.38 17.66
N GLY A 75 4.34 -8.22 16.35
CA GLY A 75 3.60 -7.13 15.71
C GLY A 75 2.10 -7.21 15.96
N ASP A 76 1.57 -8.41 16.03
CA ASP A 76 0.14 -8.63 16.26
C ASP A 76 -0.32 -8.32 17.69
N TYR A 77 0.60 -8.33 18.65
CA TYR A 77 0.20 -8.27 20.06
C TYR A 77 0.75 -7.06 20.83
N VAL A 78 2.05 -6.78 20.76
CA VAL A 78 2.67 -5.86 21.73
C VAL A 78 3.68 -4.87 21.13
N ALA A 79 4.03 -4.96 19.87
CA ALA A 79 5.01 -4.05 19.25
C ALA A 79 4.48 -2.63 18.99
N GLY A 80 3.19 -2.39 19.22
CA GLY A 80 2.57 -1.07 19.06
C GLY A 80 2.13 -0.72 17.64
N THR A 81 2.46 -1.54 16.65
CA THR A 81 1.96 -1.41 15.28
C THR A 81 0.51 -1.91 15.18
N ASN A 82 -0.24 -1.42 14.19
CA ASN A 82 -1.57 -1.95 13.91
C ASN A 82 -1.44 -3.28 13.14
N HIS A 83 -2.17 -4.30 13.59
CA HIS A 83 -2.18 -5.60 12.94
C HIS A 83 -3.27 -5.75 11.86
N VAL A 84 -4.08 -4.73 11.62
CA VAL A 84 -5.00 -4.70 10.47
C VAL A 84 -4.19 -4.28 9.25
N LEU A 85 -3.69 -5.28 8.55
CA LEU A 85 -2.75 -5.15 7.45
C LEU A 85 -3.42 -5.48 6.11
N PRO A 86 -2.83 -5.04 4.98
CA PRO A 86 -3.39 -5.30 3.66
C PRO A 86 -3.19 -6.75 3.26
N THR A 87 -4.28 -7.53 3.23
CA THR A 87 -4.31 -8.92 2.80
C THR A 87 -4.42 -9.07 1.28
N SER A 88 -4.34 -10.30 0.77
CA SER A 88 -4.59 -10.63 -0.64
C SER A 88 -3.80 -9.77 -1.63
N ARG A 89 -2.54 -9.51 -1.31
CA ARG A 89 -1.60 -8.70 -2.12
C ARG A 89 -1.96 -7.21 -2.21
N ALA A 90 -2.86 -6.72 -1.38
CA ALA A 90 -3.23 -5.31 -1.34
C ALA A 90 -2.07 -4.40 -0.88
N ALA A 91 -1.01 -4.96 -0.31
CA ALA A 91 0.23 -4.24 0.03
C ALA A 91 0.89 -3.51 -1.17
N ARG A 92 0.44 -3.77 -2.40
CA ARG A 92 0.86 -3.03 -3.61
C ARG A 92 0.35 -1.60 -3.67
N PHE A 93 -0.73 -1.29 -2.99
CA PHE A 93 -1.41 0.01 -3.09
C PHE A 93 -2.03 0.50 -1.77
N SER A 94 -1.95 -0.27 -0.71
CA SER A 94 -2.41 0.17 0.62
C SER A 94 -1.44 -0.28 1.72
N GLY A 95 -1.40 0.47 2.81
CA GLY A 95 -0.69 0.11 4.04
C GLY A 95 -1.61 -0.48 5.10
N GLY A 96 -1.07 -0.71 6.29
CA GLY A 96 -1.85 -1.06 7.48
C GLY A 96 -2.74 0.10 7.92
N LEU A 97 -3.79 -0.22 8.68
CA LEU A 97 -4.72 0.76 9.23
C LEU A 97 -3.98 1.78 10.12
N GLY A 98 -4.17 3.05 9.82
CA GLY A 98 -3.53 4.15 10.52
C GLY A 98 -4.50 5.28 10.88
N VAL A 99 -4.01 6.30 11.57
CA VAL A 99 -4.81 7.45 11.99
C VAL A 99 -5.47 8.16 10.80
N ALA A 100 -4.78 8.21 9.64
CA ALA A 100 -5.29 8.86 8.44
C ALA A 100 -6.58 8.22 7.91
N ASP A 101 -6.81 6.92 8.16
CA ASP A 101 -8.01 6.20 7.72
C ASP A 101 -9.27 6.65 8.47
N PHE A 102 -9.09 7.28 9.63
CA PHE A 102 -10.18 7.86 10.43
C PHE A 102 -10.38 9.35 10.18
N LEU A 103 -9.60 9.95 9.28
CA LEU A 103 -9.71 11.37 8.92
C LEU A 103 -10.51 11.54 7.63
N LYS A 104 -11.55 12.39 7.69
CA LYS A 104 -12.28 12.80 6.50
C LYS A 104 -11.54 13.95 5.81
N ARG A 105 -11.18 13.77 4.56
CA ARG A 105 -10.61 14.82 3.72
C ARG A 105 -11.72 15.54 2.97
N THR A 106 -11.71 16.87 3.03
CA THR A 106 -12.59 17.73 2.23
C THR A 106 -11.73 18.72 1.45
N SER A 107 -11.92 18.77 0.13
CA SER A 107 -11.24 19.74 -0.72
C SER A 107 -11.99 21.08 -0.70
N LEU A 108 -11.27 22.17 -0.47
CA LEU A 108 -11.77 23.52 -0.61
C LEU A 108 -11.12 24.15 -1.84
N VAL A 109 -11.95 24.61 -2.78
CA VAL A 109 -11.47 25.24 -4.02
C VAL A 109 -12.09 26.63 -4.13
N SER A 110 -11.27 27.62 -4.40
CA SER A 110 -11.69 29.01 -4.62
C SER A 110 -10.95 29.59 -5.82
N CYS A 111 -11.68 30.30 -6.66
CA CYS A 111 -11.12 31.05 -7.79
C CYS A 111 -11.40 32.55 -7.62
N THR A 112 -10.39 33.37 -7.90
CA THR A 112 -10.60 34.79 -8.19
C THR A 112 -11.07 34.98 -9.63
N PRO A 113 -11.61 36.16 -10.02
CA PRO A 113 -11.92 36.44 -11.43
C PRO A 113 -10.72 36.22 -12.35
N GLN A 114 -9.53 36.57 -11.91
CA GLN A 114 -8.28 36.42 -12.68
C GLN A 114 -7.90 34.94 -12.86
N SER A 115 -7.96 34.14 -11.78
CA SER A 115 -7.64 32.70 -11.87
C SER A 115 -8.70 31.96 -12.69
N LEU A 116 -9.98 32.33 -12.59
CA LEU A 116 -11.02 31.78 -13.43
C LEU A 116 -10.82 32.14 -14.92
N ALA A 117 -10.44 33.35 -15.23
CA ALA A 117 -10.14 33.77 -16.59
C ALA A 117 -8.96 32.98 -17.20
N ALA A 118 -7.96 32.67 -16.38
CA ALA A 118 -6.81 31.85 -16.80
C ALA A 118 -7.14 30.37 -16.99
N LEU A 119 -7.89 29.76 -16.07
CA LEU A 119 -8.16 28.32 -16.06
C LEU A 119 -9.43 27.93 -16.86
N GLY A 120 -10.39 28.83 -16.93
CA GLY A 120 -11.71 28.57 -17.49
C GLY A 120 -11.71 28.07 -18.93
N PRO A 121 -10.92 28.64 -19.86
CA PRO A 121 -10.88 28.15 -21.24
C PRO A 121 -10.48 26.67 -21.34
N SER A 122 -9.51 26.23 -20.55
CA SER A 122 -9.09 24.83 -20.49
C SER A 122 -10.19 23.92 -19.92
N ALA A 123 -10.89 24.39 -18.88
CA ALA A 123 -12.00 23.65 -18.28
C ALA A 123 -13.17 23.48 -19.27
N VAL A 124 -13.48 24.52 -20.07
CA VAL A 124 -14.50 24.43 -21.11
C VAL A 124 -14.09 23.42 -22.20
N ALA A 125 -12.85 23.50 -22.69
CA ALA A 125 -12.35 22.59 -23.71
C ALA A 125 -12.39 21.13 -23.26
N LEU A 126 -12.04 20.86 -22.01
CA LEU A 126 -12.11 19.51 -21.45
C LEU A 126 -13.57 19.03 -21.30
N ALA A 127 -14.45 19.89 -20.80
CA ALA A 127 -15.86 19.56 -20.67
C ALA A 127 -16.52 19.26 -22.03
N ASP A 128 -16.16 20.00 -23.08
CA ASP A 128 -16.63 19.78 -24.43
C ASP A 128 -16.12 18.45 -24.99
N ALA A 129 -14.83 18.13 -24.79
CA ALA A 129 -14.22 16.88 -25.20
C ALA A 129 -14.86 15.65 -24.52
N GLU A 130 -15.32 15.79 -23.28
CA GLU A 130 -16.02 14.76 -22.51
C GLU A 130 -17.53 14.71 -22.80
N GLY A 131 -18.06 15.63 -23.64
CA GLY A 131 -19.51 15.75 -23.89
C GLY A 131 -20.31 16.30 -22.73
N LEU A 132 -19.65 16.96 -21.76
CA LEU A 132 -20.27 17.53 -20.55
C LEU A 132 -20.63 19.02 -20.75
N GLY A 133 -21.49 19.34 -21.73
CA GLY A 133 -21.82 20.70 -22.12
C GLY A 133 -22.34 21.59 -20.98
N ALA A 134 -23.06 21.04 -20.01
CA ALA A 134 -23.52 21.79 -18.84
C ALA A 134 -22.36 22.25 -17.93
N HIS A 135 -21.29 21.46 -17.81
CA HIS A 135 -20.07 21.83 -17.10
C HIS A 135 -19.37 22.99 -17.83
N GLY A 136 -19.14 22.86 -19.13
CA GLY A 136 -18.56 23.92 -19.97
C GLY A 136 -19.38 25.21 -19.87
N ARG A 137 -20.72 25.11 -19.99
CA ARG A 137 -21.62 26.24 -19.87
C ARG A 137 -21.56 26.95 -18.51
N SER A 138 -21.47 26.18 -17.44
CA SER A 138 -21.31 26.73 -16.08
C SER A 138 -20.06 27.61 -15.94
N VAL A 139 -18.95 27.22 -16.57
CA VAL A 139 -17.72 28.02 -16.56
C VAL A 139 -17.85 29.22 -17.50
N SER A 140 -18.34 29.02 -18.73
CA SER A 140 -18.48 30.09 -19.74
C SER A 140 -19.35 31.25 -19.26
N LEU A 141 -20.46 30.98 -18.58
CA LEU A 141 -21.33 32.03 -18.00
C LEU A 141 -20.60 32.89 -17.00
N ARG A 142 -19.71 32.33 -16.20
CA ARG A 142 -18.90 33.10 -15.22
C ARG A 142 -17.76 33.87 -15.85
N LEU A 143 -17.39 33.54 -17.09
CA LEU A 143 -16.44 34.29 -17.92
C LEU A 143 -17.13 35.36 -18.76
N GLY A 144 -18.46 35.52 -18.67
CA GLY A 144 -19.22 36.45 -19.47
C GLY A 144 -19.38 36.06 -20.94
N ARG A 145 -19.37 34.76 -21.21
CA ARG A 145 -19.45 34.17 -22.57
C ARG A 145 -20.69 33.32 -22.75
#